data_481fdc8e54e9fb201d32d97f9a38badd
#
_entry.id   481fdc8e54e9fb201d32d97f9a38badd
#
_cell.length_a   1.000
_cell.length_b   1.000
_cell.length_c   1.000
_cell.angle_alpha   90.00
_cell.angle_beta   90.00
_cell.angle_gamma   90.00
#
_symmetry.space_group_name_H-M   'P 1'
#
loop_
_entity.id
_entity.type
_entity.pdbx_description
1 polymer ?
#
loop_
_entity_poly.entity_id
_entity_poly.type
_entity_poly.pdbx_seq_one_letter_code
_entity_poly.pdbx_strand_id
1 'polypeptide(L)'
;KIVYILHRMAIYIELEDKTDYTGSCFDELDAMLVNLKKEALRYMNNHLITEDDYYYEYMQMRARQCVILKRIYADIIRLTTTPEQGKALADFIRQTADEFAEQNNVETLLSELERLHHHYEQQQLPVTRQEFENRSMLYHILEDMKAFLDIKKDFITAR
;
A
#
# COMPACT_ATOMS: atom_id res chain seq x y z
N LYS A 1 -4.19 -11.05 -4.19
CA LYS A 1 -3.76 -9.98 -5.12
C LYS A 1 -2.98 -8.87 -4.41
N ILE A 2 -3.52 -8.19 -3.38
CA ILE A 2 -2.82 -7.09 -2.69
C ILE A 2 -1.45 -7.53 -2.16
N VAL A 3 -1.35 -8.67 -1.49
CA VAL A 3 -0.08 -9.25 -1.02
C VAL A 3 0.94 -9.39 -2.17
N TYR A 4 0.50 -9.92 -3.29
CA TYR A 4 1.35 -10.04 -4.49
C TYR A 4 1.83 -8.66 -4.99
N ILE A 5 0.94 -7.65 -5.00
CA ILE A 5 1.29 -6.29 -5.41
C ILE A 5 2.34 -5.70 -4.47
N LEU A 6 2.16 -5.84 -3.16
CA LEU A 6 3.11 -5.36 -2.15
C LEU A 6 4.48 -6.01 -2.31
N HIS A 7 4.55 -7.33 -2.49
CA HIS A 7 5.83 -8.00 -2.74
C HIS A 7 6.51 -7.49 -4.03
N ARG A 8 5.76 -7.28 -5.10
CA ARG A 8 6.32 -6.69 -6.32
C ARG A 8 6.82 -5.27 -6.10
N MET A 9 6.08 -4.43 -5.38
CA MET A 9 6.53 -3.09 -5.02
C MET A 9 7.85 -3.09 -4.30
N ALA A 10 8.02 -3.95 -3.30
CA ALA A 10 9.27 -4.09 -2.56
C ALA A 10 10.44 -4.46 -3.48
N ILE A 11 10.24 -5.40 -4.41
CA ILE A 11 11.27 -5.78 -5.39
C ILE A 11 11.65 -4.59 -6.27
N TYR A 12 10.67 -3.88 -6.82
CA TYR A 12 10.95 -2.79 -7.78
C TYR A 12 11.44 -1.50 -7.15
N ILE A 13 11.32 -1.31 -5.83
CA ILE A 13 12.04 -0.24 -5.12
C ILE A 13 13.55 -0.50 -5.17
N GLU A 14 13.99 -1.76 -5.09
CA GLU A 14 15.39 -2.15 -5.05
C GLU A 14 16.01 -2.39 -6.45
N LEU A 15 15.21 -2.49 -7.49
CA LEU A 15 15.69 -2.67 -8.87
C LEU A 15 15.86 -1.32 -9.59
N GLU A 16 16.98 -1.16 -10.30
CA GLU A 16 17.20 -0.02 -11.20
C GLU A 16 16.33 -0.13 -12.46
N ASP A 17 16.35 -1.30 -13.09
CA ASP A 17 15.52 -1.57 -14.27
C ASP A 17 14.08 -1.90 -13.87
N LYS A 18 13.17 -1.06 -14.33
CA LYS A 18 11.73 -1.15 -14.07
C LYS A 18 10.89 -1.35 -15.34
N THR A 19 11.53 -1.69 -16.46
CA THR A 19 10.85 -1.85 -17.76
C THR A 19 9.75 -2.90 -17.73
N ASP A 20 9.93 -3.98 -16.96
CA ASP A 20 8.95 -5.06 -16.79
C ASP A 20 7.90 -4.78 -15.71
N TYR A 21 8.01 -3.63 -15.01
CA TYR A 21 7.05 -3.26 -13.97
C TYR A 21 5.81 -2.61 -14.58
N THR A 22 4.94 -3.42 -15.13
CA THR A 22 3.67 -2.98 -15.71
C THR A 22 2.58 -2.87 -14.66
N GLY A 23 1.63 -1.94 -14.86
CA GLY A 23 0.46 -1.78 -13.98
C GLY A 23 -0.65 -2.81 -14.20
N SER A 24 -0.45 -3.85 -15.01
CA SER A 24 -1.49 -4.84 -15.36
C SER A 24 -2.10 -5.57 -14.15
N CYS A 25 -1.33 -5.75 -13.07
CA CYS A 25 -1.85 -6.34 -11.84
C CYS A 25 -2.96 -5.51 -11.18
N PHE A 26 -3.00 -4.19 -11.44
CA PHE A 26 -4.05 -3.31 -10.95
C PHE A 26 -5.35 -3.44 -11.73
N ASP A 27 -5.28 -3.66 -13.05
CA ASP A 27 -6.46 -3.87 -13.89
C ASP A 27 -7.24 -5.11 -13.44
N GLU A 28 -6.53 -6.21 -13.14
CA GLU A 28 -7.13 -7.41 -12.58
C GLU A 28 -7.73 -7.18 -11.18
N LEU A 29 -7.05 -6.41 -10.33
CA LEU A 29 -7.54 -6.08 -8.99
C LEU A 29 -8.79 -5.21 -9.07
N ASP A 30 -8.82 -4.22 -9.95
CA ASP A 30 -9.99 -3.35 -10.16
C ASP A 30 -11.20 -4.14 -10.65
N ALA A 31 -11.01 -5.01 -11.64
CA ALA A 31 -12.08 -5.86 -12.16
C ALA A 31 -12.67 -6.77 -11.05
N MET A 32 -11.79 -7.34 -10.22
CA MET A 32 -12.21 -8.17 -9.09
C MET A 32 -12.99 -7.36 -8.04
N LEU A 33 -12.50 -6.18 -7.65
CA LEU A 33 -13.16 -5.30 -6.67
C LEU A 33 -14.53 -4.82 -7.16
N VAL A 34 -14.65 -4.46 -8.46
CA VAL A 34 -15.93 -4.07 -9.06
C VAL A 34 -16.93 -5.21 -9.00
N ASN A 35 -16.54 -6.44 -9.33
CA ASN A 35 -17.42 -7.60 -9.30
C ASN A 35 -17.87 -7.93 -7.88
N LEU A 36 -16.93 -7.99 -6.92
CA LEU A 36 -17.24 -8.26 -5.51
C LEU A 36 -18.16 -7.20 -4.91
N LYS A 37 -17.95 -5.92 -5.25
CA LYS A 37 -18.83 -4.83 -4.83
C LYS A 37 -20.26 -4.99 -5.37
N LYS A 38 -20.41 -5.39 -6.62
CA LYS A 38 -21.73 -5.66 -7.22
C LYS A 38 -22.44 -6.83 -6.53
N GLU A 39 -21.70 -7.88 -6.20
CA GLU A 39 -22.26 -9.04 -5.46
C GLU A 39 -22.68 -8.65 -4.05
N ALA A 40 -21.85 -7.91 -3.32
CA ALA A 40 -22.17 -7.40 -1.99
C ALA A 40 -23.45 -6.54 -2.02
N LEU A 41 -23.58 -5.63 -2.98
CA LEU A 41 -24.81 -4.81 -3.15
C LEU A 41 -26.05 -5.65 -3.48
N ARG A 42 -25.92 -6.69 -4.31
CA ARG A 42 -27.03 -7.61 -4.61
C ARG A 42 -27.47 -8.37 -3.36
N TYR A 43 -26.52 -8.82 -2.56
CA TYR A 43 -26.80 -9.51 -1.31
C TYR A 43 -27.54 -8.60 -0.33
N MET A 44 -27.05 -7.37 -0.11
CA MET A 44 -27.71 -6.37 0.74
C MET A 44 -29.15 -6.08 0.30
N ASN A 45 -29.40 -5.92 -1.01
CA ASN A 45 -30.73 -5.64 -1.54
C ASN A 45 -31.72 -6.81 -1.38
N ASN A 46 -31.22 -8.04 -1.27
CA ASN A 46 -32.06 -9.24 -1.14
C ASN A 46 -32.30 -9.63 0.33
N HIS A 47 -31.52 -9.13 1.26
CA HIS A 47 -31.63 -9.40 2.70
C HIS A 47 -31.95 -8.09 3.41
N LEU A 48 -33.21 -7.89 3.76
CA LEU A 48 -33.66 -6.79 4.62
C LEU A 48 -33.08 -7.03 6.02
N ILE A 49 -32.02 -6.26 6.39
CA ILE A 49 -31.49 -6.07 7.76
C ILE A 49 -30.22 -6.89 8.13
N THR A 50 -29.15 -6.20 8.44
CA THR A 50 -28.29 -6.02 9.63
C THR A 50 -26.90 -6.66 9.76
N GLU A 51 -26.48 -7.70 9.05
CA GLU A 51 -25.10 -8.21 9.19
C GLU A 51 -24.22 -8.03 7.95
N ASP A 52 -24.80 -7.55 6.86
CA ASP A 52 -24.17 -7.58 5.54
C ASP A 52 -23.41 -6.30 5.15
N ASP A 53 -23.50 -5.25 5.97
CA ASP A 53 -22.72 -4.03 5.77
C ASP A 53 -21.19 -4.30 5.86
N TYR A 54 -20.79 -5.35 6.60
CA TYR A 54 -19.40 -5.75 6.73
C TYR A 54 -18.70 -5.97 5.39
N TYR A 55 -19.27 -6.81 4.54
CA TYR A 55 -18.64 -7.13 3.26
C TYR A 55 -18.59 -5.93 2.33
N TYR A 56 -19.64 -5.12 2.35
CA TYR A 56 -19.68 -3.90 1.56
C TYR A 56 -18.61 -2.90 2.04
N GLU A 57 -18.54 -2.62 3.33
CA GLU A 57 -17.54 -1.74 3.92
C GLU A 57 -16.11 -2.28 3.76
N TYR A 58 -15.93 -3.60 3.90
CA TYR A 58 -14.67 -4.25 3.62
C TYR A 58 -14.22 -4.05 2.16
N MET A 59 -15.12 -4.19 1.20
CA MET A 59 -14.82 -3.92 -0.20
C MET A 59 -14.51 -2.45 -0.46
N GLN A 60 -15.21 -1.54 0.20
CA GLN A 60 -14.90 -0.11 0.14
C GLN A 60 -13.50 0.20 0.69
N MET A 61 -13.15 -0.37 1.84
CA MET A 61 -11.83 -0.27 2.44
C MET A 61 -10.76 -0.77 1.47
N ARG A 62 -10.95 -1.94 0.85
CA ARG A 62 -10.02 -2.51 -0.14
C ARG A 62 -9.90 -1.65 -1.40
N ALA A 63 -11.00 -1.08 -1.88
CA ALA A 63 -10.97 -0.16 -3.03
C ALA A 63 -10.15 1.11 -2.72
N ARG A 64 -10.31 1.69 -1.52
CA ARG A 64 -9.50 2.83 -1.06
C ARG A 64 -8.01 2.47 -0.98
N GLN A 65 -7.67 1.30 -0.44
CA GLN A 65 -6.30 0.80 -0.40
C GLN A 65 -5.72 0.62 -1.80
N CYS A 66 -6.50 0.14 -2.76
CA CYS A 66 -6.05 -0.01 -4.16
C CYS A 66 -5.65 1.34 -4.77
N VAL A 67 -6.38 2.42 -4.49
CA VAL A 67 -6.02 3.78 -4.94
C VAL A 67 -4.64 4.19 -4.39
N ILE A 68 -4.38 3.92 -3.11
CA ILE A 68 -3.07 4.19 -2.50
C ILE A 68 -1.96 3.38 -3.19
N LEU A 69 -2.17 2.09 -3.39
CA LEU A 69 -1.17 1.24 -4.07
C LEU A 69 -0.83 1.73 -5.48
N LYS A 70 -1.80 2.25 -6.22
CA LYS A 70 -1.55 2.86 -7.54
C LYS A 70 -0.67 4.12 -7.45
N ARG A 71 -0.82 4.94 -6.42
CA ARG A 71 0.05 6.10 -6.19
C ARG A 71 1.48 5.64 -5.87
N ILE A 72 1.63 4.66 -4.98
CA ILE A 72 2.94 4.06 -4.67
C ILE A 72 3.60 3.52 -5.93
N TYR A 73 2.86 2.80 -6.77
CA TYR A 73 3.37 2.32 -8.06
C TYR A 73 3.88 3.47 -8.94
N ALA A 74 3.11 4.57 -9.06
CA ALA A 74 3.50 5.73 -9.86
C ALA A 74 4.80 6.38 -9.37
N ASP A 75 5.07 6.37 -8.07
CA ASP A 75 6.32 6.88 -7.52
C ASP A 75 7.49 5.89 -7.72
N ILE A 76 7.25 4.58 -7.55
CA ILE A 76 8.27 3.55 -7.77
C ILE A 76 8.81 3.58 -9.20
N ILE A 77 7.95 3.70 -10.22
CA ILE A 77 8.41 3.75 -11.62
C ILE A 77 9.24 4.99 -11.95
N ARG A 78 9.19 6.03 -11.14
CA ARG A 78 9.95 7.27 -11.29
C ARG A 78 11.29 7.26 -10.57
N LEU A 79 11.53 6.28 -9.68
CA LEU A 79 12.84 6.12 -9.02
C LEU A 79 13.90 5.79 -10.08
N THR A 80 14.92 6.61 -10.18
CA THR A 80 15.98 6.48 -11.19
C THR A 80 17.21 5.74 -10.69
N THR A 81 17.37 5.63 -9.38
CA THR A 81 18.43 4.88 -8.71
C THR A 81 17.84 4.08 -7.55
N THR A 82 18.59 3.11 -7.05
CA THR A 82 18.28 2.37 -5.83
C THR A 82 18.95 3.05 -4.62
N PRO A 83 18.31 4.02 -3.96
CA PRO A 83 18.90 4.64 -2.79
C PRO A 83 19.06 3.60 -1.67
N GLU A 84 20.11 3.74 -0.87
CA GLU A 84 20.28 2.86 0.30
C GLU A 84 19.05 2.87 1.22
N GLN A 85 18.40 4.03 1.33
CA GLN A 85 17.15 4.20 2.06
C GLN A 85 15.98 3.38 1.48
N GLY A 86 16.01 3.08 0.19
CA GLY A 86 14.99 2.27 -0.48
C GLY A 86 14.90 0.85 0.07
N LYS A 87 16.04 0.28 0.52
CA LYS A 87 16.07 -1.06 1.10
C LYS A 87 15.21 -1.15 2.37
N ALA A 88 15.34 -0.22 3.29
CA ALA A 88 14.57 -0.23 4.54
C ALA A 88 13.06 -0.12 4.27
N LEU A 89 12.66 0.70 3.30
CA LEU A 89 11.26 0.81 2.88
C LEU A 89 10.76 -0.47 2.18
N ALA A 90 11.58 -1.07 1.32
CA ALA A 90 11.26 -2.34 0.67
C ALA A 90 11.07 -3.47 1.69
N ASP A 91 11.93 -3.56 2.70
CA ASP A 91 11.81 -4.55 3.79
C ASP A 91 10.52 -4.33 4.60
N PHE A 92 10.17 -3.07 4.89
CA PHE A 92 8.89 -2.75 5.56
C PHE A 92 7.67 -3.14 4.72
N ILE A 93 7.69 -2.91 3.40
CA ILE A 93 6.60 -3.31 2.50
C ILE A 93 6.48 -4.84 2.43
N ARG A 94 7.60 -5.59 2.42
CA ARG A 94 7.58 -7.05 2.51
C ARG A 94 6.94 -7.53 3.82
N GLN A 95 7.36 -6.96 4.94
CA GLN A 95 6.77 -7.27 6.24
C GLN A 95 5.26 -7.00 6.22
N THR A 96 4.83 -5.85 5.69
CA THR A 96 3.41 -5.54 5.55
C THR A 96 2.68 -6.58 4.71
N ALA A 97 3.30 -7.09 3.64
CA ALA A 97 2.72 -8.13 2.79
C ALA A 97 2.56 -9.46 3.55
N ASP A 98 3.59 -9.87 4.29
CA ASP A 98 3.62 -11.12 5.05
C ASP A 98 2.61 -11.11 6.20
N GLU A 99 2.40 -9.96 6.83
CA GLU A 99 1.46 -9.77 7.94
C GLU A 99 0.05 -9.34 7.49
N PHE A 100 -0.24 -9.37 6.19
CA PHE A 100 -1.49 -8.86 5.60
C PHE A 100 -2.71 -9.77 5.82
N ALA A 101 -2.94 -10.25 7.02
CA ALA A 101 -4.15 -11.01 7.36
C ALA A 101 -5.35 -10.07 7.58
N GLU A 102 -6.58 -10.55 7.31
CA GLU A 102 -7.81 -9.77 7.52
C GLU A 102 -7.96 -9.33 8.98
N GLN A 103 -7.67 -10.22 9.91
CA GLN A 103 -7.80 -10.00 11.35
C GLN A 103 -6.54 -9.40 12.00
N ASN A 104 -5.52 -9.08 11.21
CA ASN A 104 -4.27 -8.56 11.76
C ASN A 104 -4.46 -7.15 12.33
N ASN A 105 -3.94 -6.93 13.53
CA ASN A 105 -3.82 -5.60 14.13
C ASN A 105 -2.68 -4.84 13.44
N VAL A 106 -2.99 -3.70 12.83
CA VAL A 106 -2.02 -2.88 12.09
C VAL A 106 -1.16 -1.97 12.99
N GLU A 107 -1.38 -1.96 14.30
CA GLU A 107 -0.68 -1.04 15.22
C GLU A 107 0.83 -1.29 15.26
N THR A 108 1.24 -2.56 15.23
CA THR A 108 2.67 -2.91 15.17
C THR A 108 3.31 -2.36 13.90
N LEU A 109 2.67 -2.56 12.74
CA LEU A 109 3.17 -2.04 11.47
C LEU A 109 3.22 -0.51 11.44
N LEU A 110 2.24 0.17 12.01
CA LEU A 110 2.26 1.64 12.13
C LEU A 110 3.42 2.11 13.03
N SER A 111 3.69 1.41 14.12
CA SER A 111 4.83 1.74 15.00
C SER A 111 6.18 1.52 14.31
N GLU A 112 6.31 0.46 13.50
CA GLU A 112 7.50 0.22 12.68
C GLU A 112 7.68 1.31 11.62
N LEU A 113 6.59 1.71 10.98
CA LEU A 113 6.59 2.79 9.99
C LEU A 113 7.03 4.12 10.60
N GLU A 114 6.59 4.42 11.81
CA GLU A 114 6.98 5.64 12.52
C GLU A 114 8.48 5.63 12.88
N ARG A 115 9.02 4.49 13.25
CA ARG A 115 10.47 4.31 13.44
C ARG A 115 11.25 4.53 12.14
N LEU A 116 10.74 4.01 11.03
CA LEU A 116 11.36 4.21 9.71
C LEU A 116 11.31 5.68 9.28
N HIS A 117 10.18 6.35 9.52
CA HIS A 117 10.02 7.79 9.27
C HIS A 117 11.07 8.59 10.07
N HIS A 118 11.18 8.35 11.36
CA HIS A 118 12.15 9.00 12.22
C HIS A 118 13.60 8.72 11.80
N HIS A 119 13.89 7.50 11.35
CA HIS A 119 15.20 7.16 10.78
C HIS A 119 15.52 8.02 9.54
N TYR A 120 14.55 8.24 8.66
CA TYR A 120 14.75 9.10 7.48
C TYR A 120 14.97 10.57 7.84
N GLU A 121 14.31 11.09 8.86
CA GLU A 121 14.52 12.46 9.34
C GLU A 121 15.92 12.72 9.87
N GLN A 122 16.59 11.69 10.41
CA GLN A 122 17.93 11.80 10.97
C GLN A 122 19.05 11.67 9.93
N GLN A 123 18.72 11.36 8.69
CA GLN A 123 19.71 11.20 7.63
C GLN A 123 20.25 12.55 7.17
N GLN A 124 21.50 12.53 6.65
CA GLN A 124 22.10 13.71 6.05
C GLN A 124 21.26 14.21 4.87
N LEU A 125 21.24 15.52 4.68
CA LEU A 125 20.55 16.14 3.55
C LEU A 125 21.13 15.64 2.21
N PRO A 126 20.28 15.51 1.17
CA PRO A 126 20.73 15.11 -0.15
C PRO A 126 21.72 16.14 -0.73
N VAL A 127 22.77 15.66 -1.39
CA VAL A 127 23.81 16.50 -1.97
C VAL A 127 23.51 16.85 -3.43
N THR A 128 22.83 15.97 -4.15
CA THR A 128 22.47 16.16 -5.56
C THR A 128 20.98 16.32 -5.74
N ARG A 129 20.59 16.96 -6.84
CA ARG A 129 19.18 17.07 -7.24
C ARG A 129 18.53 15.69 -7.42
N GLN A 130 19.24 14.77 -8.06
CA GLN A 130 18.74 13.40 -8.28
C GLN A 130 18.51 12.67 -6.96
N GLU A 131 19.42 12.80 -6.01
CA GLU A 131 19.25 12.24 -4.66
C GLU A 131 18.05 12.84 -3.95
N PHE A 132 17.87 14.16 -4.04
CA PHE A 132 16.70 14.85 -3.49
C PHE A 132 15.39 14.33 -4.10
N GLU A 133 15.33 14.21 -5.43
CA GLU A 133 14.14 13.73 -6.14
C GLU A 133 13.81 12.28 -5.75
N ASN A 134 14.78 11.38 -5.69
CA ASN A 134 14.59 9.99 -5.27
C ASN A 134 14.15 9.88 -3.80
N ARG A 135 14.79 10.64 -2.89
CA ARG A 135 14.38 10.65 -1.48
C ARG A 135 12.97 11.22 -1.29
N SER A 136 12.60 12.24 -2.05
CA SER A 136 11.24 12.78 -2.05
C SER A 136 10.20 11.73 -2.44
N MET A 137 10.47 10.92 -3.46
CA MET A 137 9.59 9.81 -3.87
C MET A 137 9.51 8.72 -2.81
N LEU A 138 10.64 8.34 -2.18
CA LEU A 138 10.63 7.39 -1.07
C LEU A 138 9.81 7.90 0.12
N TYR A 139 9.91 9.19 0.43
CA TYR A 139 9.12 9.81 1.48
C TYR A 139 7.61 9.77 1.16
N HIS A 140 7.22 10.06 -0.07
CA HIS A 140 5.82 9.93 -0.52
C HIS A 140 5.31 8.49 -0.40
N ILE A 141 6.14 7.51 -0.79
CA ILE A 141 5.78 6.09 -0.64
C ILE A 141 5.58 5.74 0.84
N LEU A 142 6.43 6.26 1.73
CA LEU A 142 6.30 6.06 3.18
C LEU A 142 4.96 6.63 3.71
N GLU A 143 4.61 7.84 3.34
CA GLU A 143 3.35 8.49 3.70
C GLU A 143 2.14 7.72 3.13
N ASP A 144 2.23 7.23 1.91
CA ASP A 144 1.19 6.42 1.30
C ASP A 144 1.06 5.05 1.98
N MET A 145 2.14 4.43 2.42
CA MET A 145 2.09 3.21 3.24
C MET A 145 1.38 3.47 4.58
N LYS A 146 1.63 4.63 5.20
CA LYS A 146 0.89 5.04 6.40
C LYS A 146 -0.61 5.14 6.11
N ALA A 147 -1.00 5.85 5.05
CA ALA A 147 -2.39 5.99 4.66
C ALA A 147 -3.04 4.62 4.33
N PHE A 148 -2.31 3.71 3.71
CA PHE A 148 -2.75 2.34 3.42
C PHE A 148 -3.07 1.55 4.70
N LEU A 149 -2.23 1.67 5.73
CA LEU A 149 -2.43 1.01 7.02
C LEU A 149 -3.53 1.70 7.84
N ASP A 150 -3.59 3.04 7.85
CA ASP A 150 -4.61 3.81 8.55
C ASP A 150 -6.03 3.46 8.04
N ILE A 151 -6.22 3.31 6.74
CA ILE A 151 -7.50 2.85 6.16
C ILE A 151 -7.96 1.51 6.77
N LYS A 152 -7.03 0.56 6.98
CA LYS A 152 -7.34 -0.71 7.61
C LYS A 152 -7.59 -0.56 9.10
N LYS A 153 -6.80 0.27 9.80
CA LYS A 153 -6.97 0.57 11.22
C LYS A 153 -8.36 1.14 11.48
N ASP A 154 -8.75 2.15 10.71
CA ASP A 154 -10.05 2.80 10.82
C ASP A 154 -11.20 1.81 10.65
N PHE A 155 -11.09 0.91 9.65
CA PHE A 155 -12.08 -0.14 9.41
C PHE A 155 -12.21 -1.10 10.59
N ILE A 156 -11.11 -1.49 11.22
CA ILE A 156 -11.11 -2.39 12.38
C ILE A 156 -11.65 -1.68 13.63
N THR A 157 -11.28 -0.41 13.84
CA THR A 157 -11.64 0.35 15.05
C THR A 157 -13.09 0.81 15.05
N ALA A 158 -13.68 1.01 13.88
CA ALA A 158 -15.10 1.40 13.74
C ALA A 158 -16.10 0.29 14.13
N ARG A 159 -15.62 -0.89 14.54
CA ARG A 159 -16.38 -2.10 14.86
C ARG A 159 -16.08 -2.57 16.26
#